data_d41d78606c39da82e593af01e618e1c8
#
_entry.id   d41d78606c39da82e593af01e618e1c8
#
_cell.length_a   1.000
_cell.length_b   1.000
_cell.length_c   1.000
_cell.angle_alpha   90.00
_cell.angle_beta   90.00
_cell.angle_gamma   90.00
#
_symmetry.space_group_name_H-M   'P 1'
#
loop_
_entity.id
_entity.type
_entity.pdbx_description
1 polymer ?
#
loop_
_entity_poly.entity_id
_entity_poly.type
_entity_poly.pdbx_seq_one_letter_code
_entity_poly.pdbx_strand_id
1 'polypeptide(L)'
;AAADELVAKLKPQVAALKVGNGTDVSNEMGPLITKSAQDRVRRLVTQGVTEGAELVVDGRDLVVGGHEDGFFVGGCLFDKVTKDMVVYQEEIFGPVLCVVRVDTMQEAMQLIDDHEFGNGTCIFTRDGEAARYFSDNIKVGMVGINVPLPVPVAYHSFGGWKRSLFGDLGAHGPDAIRFYTRRKTVTQRWPSSGVREGKQFAFR
;
A
#
# COMPACT_ATOMS: atom_id res chain seq x y z
N ALA A 1 -14.94 -9.98 -18.69
CA ALA A 1 -14.94 -8.92 -19.74
C ALA A 1 -13.96 -7.79 -19.38
N ALA A 2 -14.11 -7.10 -18.23
CA ALA A 2 -13.23 -5.97 -17.88
C ALA A 2 -11.76 -6.39 -17.72
N ALA A 3 -11.49 -7.54 -17.12
CA ALA A 3 -10.14 -8.01 -16.87
C ALA A 3 -9.35 -8.29 -18.18
N ASP A 4 -9.99 -8.85 -19.19
CA ASP A 4 -9.31 -9.14 -20.48
C ASP A 4 -8.89 -7.84 -21.17
N GLU A 5 -9.77 -6.85 -21.18
CA GLU A 5 -9.46 -5.53 -21.74
C GLU A 5 -8.37 -4.82 -20.93
N LEU A 6 -8.41 -4.90 -19.61
CA LEU A 6 -7.40 -4.33 -18.73
C LEU A 6 -6.03 -4.95 -18.98
N VAL A 7 -5.93 -6.28 -18.99
CA VAL A 7 -4.67 -7.00 -19.22
C VAL A 7 -4.13 -6.71 -20.62
N ALA A 8 -4.98 -6.66 -21.63
CA ALA A 8 -4.57 -6.31 -23.01
C ALA A 8 -3.99 -4.88 -23.10
N LYS A 9 -4.51 -3.93 -22.32
CA LYS A 9 -3.99 -2.55 -22.25
C LYS A 9 -2.72 -2.43 -21.40
N LEU A 10 -2.61 -3.20 -20.31
CA LEU A 10 -1.46 -3.16 -19.42
C LEU A 10 -0.22 -3.82 -20.04
N LYS A 11 -0.40 -4.94 -20.75
CA LYS A 11 0.71 -5.72 -21.33
C LYS A 11 1.73 -4.87 -22.10
N PRO A 12 1.35 -4.06 -23.10
CA PRO A 12 2.32 -3.24 -23.82
C PRO A 12 2.97 -2.16 -22.95
N GLN A 13 2.26 -1.60 -21.96
CA GLN A 13 2.79 -0.57 -21.09
C GLN A 13 3.84 -1.14 -20.12
N VAL A 14 3.55 -2.30 -19.51
CA VAL A 14 4.49 -2.99 -18.61
C VAL A 14 5.73 -3.45 -19.37
N ALA A 15 5.56 -3.96 -20.59
CA ALA A 15 6.68 -4.40 -21.44
C ALA A 15 7.56 -3.22 -21.93
N ALA A 16 6.99 -2.02 -22.06
CA ALA A 16 7.68 -0.83 -22.52
C ALA A 16 8.30 0.01 -21.39
N LEU A 17 8.15 -0.40 -20.13
CA LEU A 17 8.67 0.31 -18.97
C LEU A 17 10.20 0.53 -19.11
N LYS A 18 10.61 1.78 -19.08
CA LYS A 18 12.02 2.17 -19.20
C LYS A 18 12.71 2.05 -17.86
N VAL A 19 13.50 1.00 -17.73
CA VAL A 19 14.27 0.73 -16.51
C VAL A 19 15.76 1.01 -16.77
N GLY A 20 16.38 1.79 -15.92
CA GLY A 20 17.78 2.16 -16.10
C GLY A 20 18.35 2.96 -14.94
N ASN A 21 19.44 3.67 -15.18
CA ASN A 21 20.06 4.51 -14.18
C ASN A 21 19.10 5.61 -13.71
N GLY A 22 18.85 5.71 -12.40
CA GLY A 22 17.90 6.67 -11.81
C GLY A 22 18.31 8.14 -11.93
N THR A 23 19.55 8.44 -12.35
CA THR A 23 19.98 9.81 -12.65
C THR A 23 19.65 10.25 -14.08
N ASP A 24 19.29 9.31 -14.95
CA ASP A 24 18.80 9.59 -16.30
C ASP A 24 17.28 9.78 -16.26
N VAL A 25 16.83 11.01 -16.46
CA VAL A 25 15.42 11.41 -16.41
C VAL A 25 14.56 10.75 -17.51
N SER A 26 15.15 10.09 -18.49
CA SER A 26 14.42 9.35 -19.50
C SER A 26 13.95 7.97 -19.00
N ASN A 27 14.51 7.48 -17.90
CA ASN A 27 14.10 6.24 -17.26
C ASN A 27 12.94 6.49 -16.30
N GLU A 28 12.02 5.53 -16.24
CA GLU A 28 10.81 5.58 -15.39
C GLU A 28 11.04 4.85 -14.07
N MET A 29 12.01 3.94 -14.03
CA MET A 29 12.36 3.17 -12.83
C MET A 29 13.87 2.91 -12.76
N GLY A 30 14.42 3.07 -11.55
CA GLY A 30 15.81 2.74 -11.21
C GLY A 30 15.99 1.27 -10.79
N PRO A 31 17.20 0.91 -10.28
CA PRO A 31 17.47 -0.42 -9.75
C PRO A 31 16.75 -0.66 -8.42
N LEU A 32 16.63 -1.93 -8.05
CA LEU A 32 16.26 -2.31 -6.70
C LEU A 32 17.39 -1.96 -5.71
N ILE A 33 17.05 -1.92 -4.41
CA ILE A 33 17.97 -1.40 -3.39
C ILE A 33 19.20 -2.29 -3.15
N THR A 34 19.08 -3.60 -3.34
CA THR A 34 20.17 -4.57 -3.11
C THR A 34 20.07 -5.77 -4.04
N LYS A 35 21.16 -6.52 -4.15
CA LYS A 35 21.17 -7.82 -4.85
C LYS A 35 20.18 -8.81 -4.23
N SER A 36 20.08 -8.85 -2.90
CA SER A 36 19.15 -9.74 -2.22
C SER A 36 17.67 -9.38 -2.50
N ALA A 37 17.36 -8.09 -2.66
CA ALA A 37 16.03 -7.65 -3.09
C ALA A 37 15.73 -8.10 -4.52
N GLN A 38 16.70 -7.97 -5.43
CA GLN A 38 16.57 -8.48 -6.80
C GLN A 38 16.32 -9.99 -6.84
N ASP A 39 17.12 -10.76 -6.09
CA ASP A 39 16.98 -12.21 -6.02
C ASP A 39 15.63 -12.62 -5.40
N ARG A 40 15.16 -11.88 -4.37
CA ARG A 40 13.84 -12.09 -3.78
C ARG A 40 12.72 -11.88 -4.80
N VAL A 41 12.73 -10.77 -5.53
CA VAL A 41 11.72 -10.47 -6.56
C VAL A 41 11.70 -11.55 -7.63
N ARG A 42 12.87 -11.91 -8.19
CA ARG A 42 13.00 -12.97 -9.21
C ARG A 42 12.47 -14.32 -8.71
N ARG A 43 12.77 -14.67 -7.47
CA ARG A 43 12.28 -15.89 -6.82
C ARG A 43 10.77 -15.89 -6.67
N LEU A 44 10.19 -14.78 -6.18
CA LEU A 44 8.73 -14.66 -6.00
C LEU A 44 8.00 -14.73 -7.34
N VAL A 45 8.52 -14.09 -8.40
CA VAL A 45 7.94 -14.21 -9.74
C VAL A 45 8.02 -15.66 -10.24
N THR A 46 9.14 -16.35 -10.04
CA THR A 46 9.27 -17.77 -10.40
C THR A 46 8.27 -18.64 -9.63
N GLN A 47 8.08 -18.37 -8.35
CA GLN A 47 7.14 -19.11 -7.51
C GLN A 47 5.69 -18.88 -7.98
N GLY A 48 5.30 -17.64 -8.33
CA GLY A 48 3.97 -17.36 -8.86
C GLY A 48 3.66 -18.16 -10.13
N VAL A 49 4.64 -18.31 -11.04
CA VAL A 49 4.49 -19.18 -12.21
C VAL A 49 4.30 -20.64 -11.81
N THR A 50 5.09 -21.14 -10.83
CA THR A 50 5.00 -22.50 -10.35
C THR A 50 3.65 -22.81 -9.69
N GLU A 51 3.08 -21.82 -9.00
CA GLU A 51 1.75 -21.90 -8.37
C GLU A 51 0.59 -21.79 -9.37
N GLY A 52 0.86 -21.48 -10.65
CA GLY A 52 -0.12 -21.49 -11.73
C GLY A 52 -0.64 -20.13 -12.16
N ALA A 53 -0.07 -19.03 -11.68
CA ALA A 53 -0.38 -17.71 -12.21
C ALA A 53 0.14 -17.56 -13.65
N GLU A 54 -0.61 -16.85 -14.50
CA GLU A 54 -0.22 -16.59 -15.88
C GLU A 54 0.74 -15.39 -15.94
N LEU A 55 2.01 -15.62 -16.25
CA LEU A 55 2.99 -14.55 -16.43
C LEU A 55 2.85 -13.96 -17.84
N VAL A 56 2.18 -12.82 -17.94
CA VAL A 56 1.85 -12.13 -19.20
C VAL A 56 3.02 -11.31 -19.74
N VAL A 57 3.82 -10.72 -18.83
CA VAL A 57 5.07 -10.01 -19.11
C VAL A 57 6.12 -10.49 -18.12
N ASP A 58 7.28 -10.88 -18.61
CA ASP A 58 8.42 -11.33 -17.82
C ASP A 58 9.59 -10.36 -17.94
N GLY A 59 9.88 -9.63 -16.88
CA GLY A 59 10.99 -8.67 -16.80
C GLY A 59 12.19 -9.17 -16.00
N ARG A 60 12.24 -10.45 -15.60
CA ARG A 60 13.30 -10.99 -14.74
C ARG A 60 14.70 -10.91 -15.33
N ASP A 61 14.80 -11.05 -16.64
CA ASP A 61 16.09 -11.14 -17.35
C ASP A 61 16.53 -9.81 -17.97
N LEU A 62 15.93 -8.70 -17.52
CA LEU A 62 16.36 -7.38 -17.99
C LEU A 62 17.84 -7.13 -17.67
N VAL A 63 18.57 -6.73 -18.70
CA VAL A 63 19.96 -6.25 -18.60
C VAL A 63 20.00 -4.80 -19.05
N VAL A 64 20.59 -3.93 -18.23
CA VAL A 64 20.77 -2.51 -18.56
C VAL A 64 22.21 -2.32 -19.04
N GLY A 65 22.38 -1.95 -20.31
CA GLY A 65 23.69 -1.78 -20.94
C GLY A 65 24.55 -0.73 -20.22
N GLY A 66 25.81 -1.07 -19.93
CA GLY A 66 26.74 -0.24 -19.15
C GLY A 66 26.49 -0.27 -17.63
N HIS A 67 25.51 -1.06 -17.17
CA HIS A 67 25.17 -1.23 -15.76
C HIS A 67 24.80 -2.69 -15.45
N GLU A 68 25.50 -3.64 -16.05
CA GLU A 68 25.20 -5.07 -16.01
C GLU A 68 25.21 -5.66 -14.59
N ASP A 69 26.05 -5.08 -13.70
CA ASP A 69 26.13 -5.45 -12.29
C ASP A 69 25.04 -4.78 -11.42
N GLY A 70 24.18 -3.97 -12.01
CA GLY A 70 23.08 -3.28 -11.32
C GLY A 70 21.93 -4.22 -10.95
N PHE A 71 21.21 -3.88 -9.90
CA PHE A 71 20.12 -4.70 -9.37
C PHE A 71 18.78 -4.43 -10.08
N PHE A 72 18.81 -4.39 -11.42
CA PHE A 72 17.63 -4.10 -12.22
C PHE A 72 16.73 -5.32 -12.39
N VAL A 73 15.41 -5.06 -12.44
CA VAL A 73 14.37 -6.00 -12.83
C VAL A 73 13.38 -5.20 -13.69
N GLY A 74 12.96 -5.75 -14.81
CA GLY A 74 11.92 -5.15 -15.65
C GLY A 74 10.53 -5.37 -15.07
N GLY A 75 9.54 -4.71 -15.69
CA GLY A 75 8.14 -4.90 -15.32
C GLY A 75 7.68 -6.33 -15.53
N CYS A 76 7.02 -6.90 -14.52
CA CYS A 76 6.35 -8.19 -14.61
C CYS A 76 4.84 -8.01 -14.46
N LEU A 77 4.05 -8.72 -15.24
CA LEU A 77 2.60 -8.71 -15.16
C LEU A 77 2.08 -10.13 -15.03
N PHE A 78 1.38 -10.38 -13.95
CA PHE A 78 0.63 -11.61 -13.74
C PHE A 78 -0.86 -11.41 -13.97
N ASP A 79 -1.49 -12.41 -14.59
CA ASP A 79 -2.92 -12.59 -14.62
C ASP A 79 -3.33 -13.88 -13.91
N LYS A 80 -4.62 -14.01 -13.59
CA LYS A 80 -5.22 -15.18 -12.92
C LYS A 80 -4.56 -15.53 -11.58
N VAL A 81 -4.05 -14.53 -10.88
CA VAL A 81 -3.54 -14.70 -9.52
C VAL A 81 -4.71 -15.02 -8.59
N THR A 82 -4.49 -15.93 -7.64
CA THR A 82 -5.44 -16.27 -6.59
C THR A 82 -4.92 -15.86 -5.21
N LYS A 83 -5.81 -15.75 -4.24
CA LYS A 83 -5.46 -15.36 -2.86
C LYS A 83 -4.51 -16.32 -2.14
N ASP A 84 -4.41 -17.57 -2.62
CA ASP A 84 -3.58 -18.61 -2.00
C ASP A 84 -2.15 -18.60 -2.55
N MET A 85 -1.87 -17.82 -3.60
CA MET A 85 -0.56 -17.71 -4.21
C MET A 85 0.36 -16.76 -3.42
N VAL A 86 1.65 -17.08 -3.37
CA VAL A 86 2.64 -16.27 -2.65
C VAL A 86 2.74 -14.83 -3.20
N VAL A 87 2.58 -14.65 -4.50
CA VAL A 87 2.62 -13.32 -5.15
C VAL A 87 1.43 -12.42 -4.78
N TYR A 88 0.35 -12.99 -4.20
CA TYR A 88 -0.74 -12.24 -3.59
C TYR A 88 -0.50 -11.99 -2.10
N GLN A 89 0.01 -12.98 -1.38
CA GLN A 89 0.13 -12.93 0.08
C GLN A 89 1.32 -12.09 0.54
N GLU A 90 2.43 -12.11 -0.21
CA GLU A 90 3.65 -11.40 0.16
C GLU A 90 3.77 -10.03 -0.54
N GLU A 91 4.21 -9.03 0.21
CA GLU A 91 4.63 -7.76 -0.37
C GLU A 91 5.93 -7.98 -1.18
N ILE A 92 5.82 -8.00 -2.51
CA ILE A 92 6.96 -8.32 -3.39
C ILE A 92 8.04 -7.24 -3.33
N PHE A 93 7.64 -5.99 -3.19
CA PHE A 93 8.51 -4.80 -3.15
C PHE A 93 9.39 -4.66 -4.41
N GLY A 94 8.76 -4.82 -5.56
CA GLY A 94 9.40 -4.79 -6.89
C GLY A 94 8.40 -4.49 -8.00
N PRO A 95 8.86 -4.38 -9.26
CA PRO A 95 8.02 -4.01 -10.40
C PRO A 95 7.13 -5.17 -10.88
N VAL A 96 6.31 -5.70 -10.00
CA VAL A 96 5.42 -6.83 -10.26
C VAL A 96 3.98 -6.41 -10.02
N LEU A 97 3.15 -6.53 -11.04
CA LEU A 97 1.73 -6.25 -11.00
C LEU A 97 0.95 -7.56 -11.11
N CYS A 98 0.03 -7.79 -10.17
CA CYS A 98 -0.80 -8.98 -10.12
C CYS A 98 -2.26 -8.62 -10.40
N VAL A 99 -2.91 -9.35 -11.29
CA VAL A 99 -4.34 -9.23 -11.59
C VAL A 99 -5.06 -10.43 -10.99
N VAL A 100 -5.96 -10.15 -10.04
CA VAL A 100 -6.90 -11.12 -9.48
C VAL A 100 -8.25 -10.88 -10.12
N ARG A 101 -8.87 -11.94 -10.63
CA ARG A 101 -10.17 -11.87 -11.30
C ARG A 101 -11.27 -12.25 -10.33
N VAL A 102 -12.31 -11.44 -10.27
CA VAL A 102 -13.53 -11.67 -9.48
C VAL A 102 -14.75 -11.33 -10.32
N ASP A 103 -15.89 -11.90 -9.99
CA ASP A 103 -17.13 -11.68 -10.75
C ASP A 103 -17.93 -10.49 -10.21
N THR A 104 -17.79 -10.16 -8.92
CA THR A 104 -18.57 -9.12 -8.26
C THR A 104 -17.71 -8.15 -7.47
N MET A 105 -18.24 -6.95 -7.22
CA MET A 105 -17.61 -5.96 -6.34
C MET A 105 -17.51 -6.48 -4.89
N GLN A 106 -18.49 -7.24 -4.45
CA GLN A 106 -18.53 -7.82 -3.12
C GLN A 106 -17.37 -8.81 -2.92
N GLU A 107 -17.09 -9.65 -3.91
CA GLU A 107 -15.93 -10.55 -3.88
C GLU A 107 -14.62 -9.78 -3.85
N ALA A 108 -14.49 -8.70 -4.66
CA ALA A 108 -13.32 -7.84 -4.62
C ALA A 108 -13.13 -7.20 -3.23
N MET A 109 -14.20 -6.68 -2.63
CA MET A 109 -14.17 -6.10 -1.29
C MET A 109 -13.79 -7.15 -0.24
N GLN A 110 -14.33 -8.35 -0.33
CA GLN A 110 -14.01 -9.43 0.60
C GLN A 110 -12.53 -9.81 0.55
N LEU A 111 -11.93 -9.91 -0.66
CA LEU A 111 -10.49 -10.15 -0.82
C LEU A 111 -9.65 -9.07 -0.13
N ILE A 112 -10.01 -7.80 -0.30
CA ILE A 112 -9.31 -6.68 0.33
C ILE A 112 -9.49 -6.74 1.86
N ASP A 113 -10.69 -7.04 2.32
CA ASP A 113 -11.01 -7.09 3.76
C ASP A 113 -10.34 -8.26 4.48
N ASP A 114 -10.20 -9.40 3.82
CA ASP A 114 -9.55 -10.60 4.37
C ASP A 114 -8.01 -10.49 4.39
N HIS A 115 -7.43 -9.59 3.58
CA HIS A 115 -5.99 -9.40 3.54
C HIS A 115 -5.47 -8.82 4.86
N GLU A 116 -4.31 -9.28 5.33
CA GLU A 116 -3.72 -8.83 6.59
C GLU A 116 -3.28 -7.36 6.58
N PHE A 117 -2.99 -6.79 5.41
CA PHE A 117 -2.68 -5.39 5.22
C PHE A 117 -3.89 -4.59 4.73
N GLY A 118 -3.96 -3.33 5.13
CA GLY A 118 -5.03 -2.41 4.77
C GLY A 118 -4.52 -0.97 4.63
N ASN A 119 -3.48 -0.77 3.83
CA ASN A 119 -2.91 0.55 3.63
C ASN A 119 -3.85 1.45 2.81
N GLY A 120 -4.12 1.06 1.57
CA GLY A 120 -5.00 1.82 0.70
C GLY A 120 -5.52 1.00 -0.47
N THR A 121 -6.64 1.46 -1.03
CA THR A 121 -7.25 0.87 -2.21
C THR A 121 -7.92 1.93 -3.06
N CYS A 122 -8.24 1.58 -4.31
CA CYS A 122 -8.91 2.47 -5.24
C CYS A 122 -10.07 1.76 -5.93
N ILE A 123 -11.14 2.50 -6.22
CA ILE A 123 -12.22 2.06 -7.10
C ILE A 123 -12.27 2.99 -8.31
N PHE A 124 -12.39 2.42 -9.50
CA PHE A 124 -12.61 3.14 -10.75
C PHE A 124 -14.01 2.84 -11.26
N THR A 125 -14.89 3.81 -11.19
CA THR A 125 -16.30 3.64 -11.56
C THR A 125 -16.93 4.96 -12.00
N ARG A 126 -18.00 4.90 -12.80
CA ARG A 126 -18.88 6.04 -13.10
C ARG A 126 -20.15 6.02 -12.25
N ASP A 127 -20.35 4.97 -11.47
CA ASP A 127 -21.50 4.80 -10.60
C ASP A 127 -21.20 5.38 -9.20
N GLY A 128 -21.88 6.46 -8.84
CA GLY A 128 -21.70 7.14 -7.57
C GLY A 128 -22.23 6.33 -6.37
N GLU A 129 -23.22 5.45 -6.57
CA GLU A 129 -23.74 4.57 -5.52
C GLU A 129 -22.70 3.48 -5.20
N ALA A 130 -22.15 2.84 -6.22
CA ALA A 130 -21.07 1.86 -6.08
C ALA A 130 -19.84 2.48 -5.40
N ALA A 131 -19.44 3.70 -5.79
CA ALA A 131 -18.31 4.39 -5.17
C ALA A 131 -18.55 4.68 -3.68
N ARG A 132 -19.74 5.14 -3.31
CA ARG A 132 -20.13 5.38 -1.92
C ARG A 132 -20.15 4.08 -1.12
N TYR A 133 -20.85 3.08 -1.64
CA TYR A 133 -20.93 1.78 -0.97
C TYR A 133 -19.53 1.20 -0.70
N PHE A 134 -18.65 1.24 -1.70
CA PHE A 134 -17.27 0.80 -1.56
C PHE A 134 -16.53 1.57 -0.47
N SER A 135 -16.54 2.90 -0.52
CA SER A 135 -15.80 3.72 0.45
C SER A 135 -16.29 3.58 1.89
N ASP A 136 -17.61 3.36 2.09
CA ASP A 136 -18.19 3.27 3.41
C ASP A 136 -17.99 1.88 4.07
N ASN A 137 -17.72 0.85 3.27
CA ASN A 137 -17.69 -0.52 3.78
C ASN A 137 -16.31 -1.19 3.71
N ILE A 138 -15.35 -0.67 2.94
CA ILE A 138 -14.02 -1.29 2.81
C ILE A 138 -13.12 -1.02 4.02
N LYS A 139 -12.37 -2.03 4.49
CA LYS A 139 -11.53 -1.95 5.70
C LYS A 139 -10.08 -1.62 5.39
N VAL A 140 -9.84 -0.43 4.91
CA VAL A 140 -8.50 0.11 4.63
C VAL A 140 -8.38 1.54 5.13
N GLY A 141 -7.15 2.03 5.33
CA GLY A 141 -6.91 3.38 5.85
C GLY A 141 -7.13 4.49 4.85
N MET A 142 -6.93 4.22 3.55
CA MET A 142 -7.06 5.23 2.49
C MET A 142 -7.87 4.67 1.32
N VAL A 143 -8.81 5.45 0.81
CA VAL A 143 -9.66 5.07 -0.33
C VAL A 143 -9.58 6.12 -1.43
N GLY A 144 -9.24 5.71 -2.63
CA GLY A 144 -9.28 6.53 -3.84
C GLY A 144 -10.52 6.21 -4.69
N ILE A 145 -11.25 7.23 -5.12
CA ILE A 145 -12.33 7.09 -6.10
C ILE A 145 -11.87 7.75 -7.39
N ASN A 146 -11.63 6.95 -8.41
CA ASN A 146 -11.06 7.38 -9.69
C ASN A 146 -9.69 8.08 -9.57
N VAL A 147 -8.95 7.76 -8.51
CA VAL A 147 -7.60 8.25 -8.22
C VAL A 147 -6.71 7.04 -7.98
N PRO A 148 -5.60 6.87 -8.72
CA PRO A 148 -4.77 5.65 -8.66
C PRO A 148 -3.94 5.54 -7.37
N LEU A 149 -3.66 6.67 -6.70
CA LEU A 149 -2.89 6.72 -5.45
C LEU A 149 -3.68 7.52 -4.41
N PRO A 150 -4.27 6.86 -3.40
CA PRO A 150 -5.16 7.51 -2.45
C PRO A 150 -4.42 8.29 -1.34
N VAL A 151 -3.12 8.53 -1.49
CA VAL A 151 -2.29 9.22 -0.49
C VAL A 151 -2.49 10.74 -0.61
N PRO A 152 -3.00 11.41 0.44
CA PRO A 152 -3.14 12.86 0.42
C PRO A 152 -1.79 13.56 0.65
N VAL A 153 -1.77 14.89 0.51
CA VAL A 153 -0.60 15.69 0.92
C VAL A 153 -0.43 15.68 2.44
N ALA A 154 0.82 15.83 2.90
CA ALA A 154 1.23 15.57 4.29
C ALA A 154 0.60 16.47 5.37
N TYR A 155 -0.15 17.52 5.03
CA TYR A 155 -0.89 18.29 6.03
C TYR A 155 -2.22 17.64 6.45
N HIS A 156 -2.65 16.58 5.77
CA HIS A 156 -3.76 15.73 6.21
C HIS A 156 -3.24 14.54 7.00
N SER A 157 -3.97 14.10 8.01
CA SER A 157 -3.70 12.83 8.68
C SER A 157 -4.08 11.68 7.74
N PHE A 158 -3.16 10.73 7.58
CA PHE A 158 -3.40 9.53 6.80
C PHE A 158 -2.56 8.37 7.33
N GLY A 159 -2.96 7.16 6.98
CA GLY A 159 -2.24 5.95 7.35
C GLY A 159 -3.04 4.71 6.99
N GLY A 160 -2.42 3.55 7.16
CA GLY A 160 -3.05 2.26 6.94
C GLY A 160 -3.87 1.79 8.14
N TRP A 161 -4.66 0.76 7.91
CA TRP A 161 -5.30 -0.04 8.95
C TRP A 161 -4.63 -1.42 9.04
N LYS A 162 -5.13 -2.26 9.94
CA LYS A 162 -4.65 -3.63 10.14
C LYS A 162 -3.12 -3.64 10.39
N ARG A 163 -2.37 -4.53 9.74
CA ARG A 163 -0.90 -4.61 9.88
C ARG A 163 -0.12 -3.55 9.10
N SER A 164 -0.81 -2.66 8.38
CA SER A 164 -0.16 -1.56 7.65
C SER A 164 0.22 -0.36 8.53
N LEU A 165 -0.25 -0.31 9.78
CA LEU A 165 0.07 0.74 10.72
C LEU A 165 0.22 0.18 12.14
N PHE A 166 1.18 0.69 12.90
CA PHE A 166 1.33 0.42 14.33
C PHE A 166 0.69 1.55 15.14
N GLY A 167 -0.39 1.22 15.86
CA GLY A 167 -1.18 2.20 16.63
C GLY A 167 -2.24 2.90 15.79
N ASP A 168 -2.90 3.90 16.40
CA ASP A 168 -4.10 4.54 15.84
C ASP A 168 -3.83 5.93 15.23
N LEU A 169 -2.62 6.45 15.35
CA LEU A 169 -2.29 7.81 14.95
C LEU A 169 -1.35 7.82 13.75
N GLY A 170 -1.68 8.63 12.75
CA GLY A 170 -0.79 8.93 11.62
C GLY A 170 0.34 9.89 12.02
N ALA A 171 1.53 9.72 11.42
CA ALA A 171 2.68 10.60 11.65
C ALA A 171 2.56 11.97 10.95
N HIS A 172 1.50 12.19 10.19
CA HIS A 172 1.24 13.37 9.37
C HIS A 172 -0.04 14.09 9.77
N GLY A 173 -0.16 15.35 9.35
CA GLY A 173 -1.34 16.18 9.60
C GLY A 173 -1.59 16.46 11.08
N PRO A 174 -2.83 16.76 11.49
CA PRO A 174 -3.17 17.09 12.87
C PRO A 174 -2.84 15.99 13.88
N ASP A 175 -2.83 14.73 13.47
CA ASP A 175 -2.47 13.62 14.36
C ASP A 175 -0.99 13.58 14.72
N ALA A 176 -0.12 14.20 13.92
CA ALA A 176 1.32 14.23 14.15
C ALA A 176 1.67 14.77 15.55
N ILE A 177 0.94 15.77 16.04
CA ILE A 177 1.15 16.31 17.39
C ILE A 177 0.95 15.23 18.44
N ARG A 178 -0.11 14.44 18.31
CA ARG A 178 -0.41 13.34 19.24
C ARG A 178 0.55 12.17 19.05
N PHE A 179 0.96 11.91 17.83
CA PHE A 179 1.92 10.84 17.50
C PHE A 179 3.28 11.07 18.17
N TYR A 180 3.81 12.29 18.10
CA TYR A 180 5.15 12.63 18.62
C TYR A 180 5.16 13.11 20.07
N THR A 181 4.00 13.26 20.73
CA THR A 181 3.92 13.78 22.10
C THR A 181 3.12 12.85 23.02
N ARG A 182 3.30 13.05 24.31
CA ARG A 182 2.49 12.37 25.33
C ARG A 182 1.69 13.39 26.11
N ARG A 183 0.41 13.11 26.28
CA ARG A 183 -0.47 13.93 27.14
C ARG A 183 -0.15 13.65 28.60
N LYS A 184 0.02 14.73 29.36
CA LYS A 184 0.12 14.69 30.83
C LYS A 184 -1.03 15.52 31.41
N THR A 185 -1.79 14.94 32.31
CA THR A 185 -2.80 15.68 33.07
C THR A 185 -2.20 16.07 34.42
N VAL A 186 -2.27 17.36 34.76
CA VAL A 186 -1.80 17.90 36.04
C VAL A 186 -2.97 18.60 36.69
N THR A 187 -3.33 18.16 37.90
CA THR A 187 -4.33 18.82 38.73
C THR A 187 -3.59 19.50 39.85
N GLN A 188 -3.80 20.81 40.00
CA GLN A 188 -3.10 21.62 41.02
C GLN A 188 -4.10 22.38 41.91
N ARG A 189 -3.76 22.49 43.16
CA ARG A 189 -4.44 23.38 44.10
C ARG A 189 -3.40 24.12 44.92
N TRP A 190 -3.43 25.42 44.87
CA TRP A 190 -2.56 26.30 45.67
C TRP A 190 -3.37 26.87 46.82
N PRO A 191 -3.13 26.44 48.11
CA PRO A 191 -3.82 27.04 49.23
C PRO A 191 -3.36 28.51 49.41
N SER A 192 -4.33 29.38 49.62
CA SER A 192 -4.10 30.82 49.74
C SER A 192 -3.61 31.28 51.13
N SER A 193 -3.58 30.39 52.11
CA SER A 193 -3.07 30.67 53.48
C SER A 193 -2.20 29.51 53.94
N GLY A 194 -1.10 29.80 54.65
CA GLY A 194 -0.18 28.83 55.23
C GLY A 194 -0.76 27.98 56.35
N VAL A 195 -2.06 27.97 56.55
CA VAL A 195 -2.75 27.18 57.57
C VAL A 195 -3.05 25.79 57.01
N ARG A 196 -2.56 24.78 57.71
CA ARG A 196 -2.91 23.38 57.51
C ARG A 196 -4.41 23.15 57.77
N GLU A 197 -5.28 23.55 56.85
CA GLU A 197 -6.64 23.09 56.90
C GLU A 197 -6.70 21.63 56.40
N GLY A 198 -7.17 20.80 57.30
CA GLY A 198 -7.29 19.38 57.09
C GLY A 198 -8.13 19.05 55.86
N LYS A 199 -7.65 18.09 55.16
CA LYS A 199 -8.26 17.23 54.15
C LYS A 199 -9.76 17.43 53.91
N GLN A 200 -10.11 18.08 52.83
CA GLN A 200 -11.40 17.84 52.21
C GLN A 200 -11.16 17.65 50.71
N PHE A 201 -11.01 16.40 50.30
CA PHE A 201 -11.28 15.99 48.91
C PHE A 201 -12.78 15.81 48.80
N ALA A 202 -13.50 16.82 48.35
CA ALA A 202 -14.89 16.69 47.93
C ALA A 202 -14.94 16.95 46.43
N PHE A 203 -15.22 15.93 45.68
CA PHE A 203 -15.76 16.09 44.32
C PHE A 203 -17.21 16.54 44.47
N ARG A 204 -17.50 17.76 44.06
CA ARG A 204 -18.88 18.25 43.87
C ARG A 204 -19.18 18.30 42.39
#